data_296f0b06eefb634db87d1a416f4b7e5e
#
_entry.id   296f0b06eefb634db87d1a416f4b7e5e
#
_cell.length_a   1.000
_cell.length_b   1.000
_cell.length_c   1.000
_cell.angle_alpha   90.00
_cell.angle_beta   90.00
_cell.angle_gamma   90.00
#
_symmetry.space_group_name_H-M   'P 1'
#
loop_
_entity.id
_entity.type
_entity.pdbx_description
1 polymer ?
#
loop_
_entity_poly.entity_id
_entity_poly.type
_entity_poly.pdbx_seq_one_letter_code
_entity_poly.pdbx_strand_id
1 'polypeptide(L)'
;TFITDYPVEMSPLTKMHRSKPGLTERFELMVNGKELANAYSELNDPLDQEERFKEQMRLADKGDDEAMIIDQDFLRALQYGMPPTSGIGIGIDRLVMLMTGQTTIQEVLFFPQMRPEKVVKKDAAAKYMELGIAEDWVPVIQKAGYNTVADMKDVNPQKLHQDICGINKKYKLELTNPSVNDV
;
A
#
# COMPACT_ATOMS: atom_id res chain seq x y z
N THR A 1 -11.87 20.85 -11.86
CA THR A 1 -10.76 21.76 -12.26
C THR A 1 -9.84 21.02 -13.22
N PHE A 2 -9.41 21.68 -14.28
CA PHE A 2 -8.33 21.20 -15.14
C PHE A 2 -7.03 21.86 -14.72
N ILE A 3 -5.97 21.06 -14.60
CA ILE A 3 -4.59 21.51 -14.45
C ILE A 3 -3.91 21.24 -15.78
N THR A 4 -3.30 22.23 -16.39
CA THR A 4 -2.74 22.16 -17.76
C THR A 4 -1.27 22.52 -17.79
N ASP A 5 -0.58 22.15 -18.88
CA ASP A 5 0.76 22.62 -19.18
C ASP A 5 1.81 22.19 -18.13
N TYR A 6 1.96 20.88 -17.96
CA TYR A 6 2.93 20.28 -17.04
C TYR A 6 4.38 20.47 -17.52
N PRO A 7 5.36 20.57 -16.60
CA PRO A 7 6.77 20.58 -16.96
C PRO A 7 7.19 19.31 -17.73
N VAL A 8 8.14 19.45 -18.64
CA VAL A 8 8.68 18.34 -19.45
C VAL A 8 9.27 17.25 -18.58
N GLU A 9 9.94 17.61 -17.50
CA GLU A 9 10.60 16.68 -16.57
C GLU A 9 9.61 15.73 -15.86
N MET A 10 8.38 16.19 -15.67
CA MET A 10 7.29 15.42 -15.06
C MET A 10 6.46 14.64 -16.07
N SER A 11 6.80 14.67 -17.35
CA SER A 11 5.94 14.18 -18.42
C SER A 11 6.75 13.48 -19.52
N PRO A 12 7.41 12.35 -19.19
CA PRO A 12 8.39 11.71 -20.08
C PRO A 12 7.80 11.15 -21.38
N LEU A 13 6.49 10.90 -21.44
CA LEU A 13 5.80 10.33 -22.61
C LEU A 13 5.02 11.38 -23.41
N THR A 14 5.07 12.65 -22.98
CA THR A 14 4.24 13.70 -23.53
C THR A 14 5.03 14.60 -24.49
N LYS A 15 4.40 14.97 -25.58
CA LYS A 15 4.99 15.91 -26.57
C LYS A 15 5.19 17.28 -25.95
N MET A 16 6.28 17.93 -26.32
CA MET A 16 6.54 19.33 -25.93
C MET A 16 5.42 20.24 -26.40
N HIS A 17 5.10 21.23 -25.55
CA HIS A 17 4.11 22.25 -25.90
C HIS A 17 4.56 23.07 -27.10
N ARG A 18 3.68 23.20 -28.12
CA ARG A 18 4.00 23.86 -29.39
C ARG A 18 4.37 25.35 -29.30
N SER A 19 4.01 26.01 -28.20
CA SER A 19 4.21 27.48 -28.03
C SER A 19 4.78 27.87 -26.68
N LYS A 20 4.94 26.94 -25.73
CA LYS A 20 5.45 27.21 -24.39
C LYS A 20 6.67 26.34 -24.09
N PRO A 21 7.90 26.84 -24.28
CA PRO A 21 9.12 26.08 -24.01
C PRO A 21 9.17 25.57 -22.56
N GLY A 22 9.66 24.33 -22.35
CA GLY A 22 9.78 23.71 -21.03
C GLY A 22 8.47 23.10 -20.49
N LEU A 23 7.36 23.26 -21.21
CA LEU A 23 6.07 22.67 -20.86
C LEU A 23 5.65 21.61 -21.89
N THR A 24 4.66 20.81 -21.50
CA THR A 24 4.05 19.77 -22.34
C THR A 24 2.58 20.03 -22.63
N GLU A 25 2.06 19.48 -23.71
CA GLU A 25 0.63 19.52 -24.04
C GLU A 25 -0.11 18.44 -23.25
N ARG A 26 -0.28 18.65 -21.92
CA ARG A 26 -0.90 17.74 -20.97
C ARG A 26 -1.91 18.45 -20.09
N PHE A 27 -2.99 17.75 -19.76
CA PHE A 27 -3.88 18.17 -18.69
C PHE A 27 -4.29 17.01 -17.80
N GLU A 28 -4.62 17.33 -16.57
CA GLU A 28 -5.30 16.43 -15.64
C GLU A 28 -6.65 17.03 -15.22
N LEU A 29 -7.68 16.19 -15.21
CA LEU A 29 -8.99 16.53 -14.65
C LEU A 29 -9.02 16.16 -13.17
N MET A 30 -9.03 17.18 -12.32
CA MET A 30 -9.13 17.04 -10.86
C MET A 30 -10.59 17.18 -10.40
N VAL A 31 -11.10 16.17 -9.71
CA VAL A 31 -12.44 16.16 -9.10
C VAL A 31 -12.33 15.78 -7.64
N ASN A 32 -12.88 16.59 -6.75
CA ASN A 32 -12.81 16.35 -5.28
C ASN A 32 -11.37 16.13 -4.77
N GLY A 33 -10.39 16.87 -5.30
CA GLY A 33 -8.98 16.75 -4.91
C GLY A 33 -8.26 15.49 -5.41
N LYS A 34 -8.90 14.71 -6.28
CA LYS A 34 -8.31 13.51 -6.88
C LYS A 34 -8.25 13.64 -8.40
N GLU A 35 -7.18 13.15 -9.01
CA GLU A 35 -7.09 13.00 -10.47
C GLU A 35 -8.12 11.99 -10.94
N LEU A 36 -9.00 12.38 -11.83
CA LEU A 36 -10.00 11.53 -12.48
C LEU A 36 -9.54 11.10 -13.87
N ALA A 37 -8.93 12.00 -14.61
CA ALA A 37 -8.42 11.74 -15.95
C ALA A 37 -7.12 12.48 -16.19
N ASN A 38 -6.27 11.91 -17.06
CA ASN A 38 -5.01 12.46 -17.53
C ASN A 38 -4.96 12.31 -19.05
N ALA A 39 -4.65 13.38 -19.76
CA ALA A 39 -4.63 13.38 -21.21
C ALA A 39 -3.49 14.24 -21.73
N TYR A 40 -2.91 13.83 -22.84
CA TYR A 40 -1.81 14.55 -23.46
C TYR A 40 -1.64 14.26 -24.95
N SER A 41 -0.90 15.14 -25.64
CA SER A 41 -0.37 14.84 -26.97
C SER A 41 0.77 13.85 -26.81
N GLU A 42 0.66 12.70 -27.48
CA GLU A 42 1.66 11.64 -27.41
C GLU A 42 2.99 12.08 -28.01
N LEU A 43 4.10 11.75 -27.35
CA LEU A 43 5.42 11.94 -27.89
C LEU A 43 5.68 10.88 -28.97
N ASN A 44 5.76 11.31 -30.22
CA ASN A 44 5.90 10.44 -31.37
C ASN A 44 7.27 10.53 -32.07
N ASP A 45 8.23 11.24 -31.48
CA ASP A 45 9.62 11.29 -31.93
C ASP A 45 10.46 10.26 -31.13
N PRO A 46 10.97 9.20 -31.78
CA PRO A 46 11.74 8.17 -31.09
C PRO A 46 13.07 8.67 -30.51
N LEU A 47 13.68 9.72 -31.09
CA LEU A 47 14.94 10.26 -30.58
C LEU A 47 14.71 11.09 -29.31
N ASP A 48 13.71 11.96 -29.31
CA ASP A 48 13.30 12.72 -28.12
C ASP A 48 12.87 11.73 -27.00
N GLN A 49 12.10 10.69 -27.34
CA GLN A 49 11.68 9.69 -26.37
C GLN A 49 12.86 8.93 -25.72
N GLU A 50 13.86 8.58 -26.52
CA GLU A 50 15.07 7.91 -26.01
C GLU A 50 15.85 8.83 -25.04
N GLU A 51 15.97 10.12 -25.35
CA GLU A 51 16.62 11.09 -24.46
C GLU A 51 15.87 11.23 -23.14
N ARG A 52 14.54 11.27 -23.17
CA ARG A 52 13.73 11.34 -21.95
C ARG A 52 13.85 10.09 -21.09
N PHE A 53 13.89 8.91 -21.68
CA PHE A 53 14.14 7.69 -20.92
C PHE A 53 15.53 7.69 -20.27
N LYS A 54 16.57 8.18 -20.97
CA LYS A 54 17.90 8.34 -20.39
C LYS A 54 17.92 9.29 -19.19
N GLU A 55 17.15 10.39 -19.27
CA GLU A 55 17.05 11.32 -18.16
C GLU A 55 16.29 10.70 -16.97
N GLN A 56 15.22 9.95 -17.22
CA GLN A 56 14.51 9.20 -16.16
C GLN A 56 15.45 8.20 -15.48
N MET A 57 16.30 7.49 -16.20
CA MET A 57 17.31 6.61 -15.59
C MET A 57 18.29 7.37 -14.69
N ARG A 58 18.72 8.56 -15.10
CA ARG A 58 19.60 9.40 -14.26
C ARG A 58 18.91 9.85 -12.96
N LEU A 59 17.58 10.04 -12.99
CA LEU A 59 16.79 10.34 -11.80
C LEU A 59 16.66 9.10 -10.92
N ALA A 60 16.44 7.91 -11.49
CA ALA A 60 16.45 6.64 -10.76
C ALA A 60 17.76 6.42 -10.00
N ASP A 61 18.90 6.66 -10.64
CA ASP A 61 20.23 6.56 -10.00
C ASP A 61 20.42 7.52 -8.82
N LYS A 62 19.63 8.59 -8.76
CA LYS A 62 19.60 9.55 -7.66
C LYS A 62 18.57 9.22 -6.58
N GLY A 63 17.85 8.09 -6.70
CA GLY A 63 16.90 7.58 -5.69
C GLY A 63 15.43 7.91 -5.98
N ASP A 64 15.08 8.22 -7.21
CA ASP A 64 13.68 8.35 -7.64
C ASP A 64 13.12 6.96 -7.98
N ASP A 65 12.35 6.37 -7.07
CA ASP A 65 11.77 5.04 -7.21
C ASP A 65 10.65 4.96 -8.28
N GLU A 66 10.15 6.11 -8.75
CA GLU A 66 9.11 6.18 -9.79
C GLU A 66 9.67 6.35 -11.20
N ALA A 67 11.00 6.48 -11.32
CA ALA A 67 11.65 6.70 -12.60
C ALA A 67 11.55 5.48 -13.52
N MET A 68 11.27 5.74 -14.80
CA MET A 68 11.03 4.71 -15.81
C MET A 68 12.35 4.11 -16.32
N ILE A 69 12.33 2.79 -16.58
CA ILE A 69 13.41 2.09 -17.29
C ILE A 69 13.25 2.26 -18.81
N ILE A 70 14.35 2.10 -19.56
CA ILE A 70 14.29 2.18 -21.05
C ILE A 70 13.56 0.94 -21.58
N ASP A 71 12.43 1.17 -22.25
CA ASP A 71 11.72 0.17 -23.03
C ASP A 71 12.19 0.21 -24.50
N GLN A 72 13.06 -0.72 -24.86
CA GLN A 72 13.62 -0.81 -26.21
C GLN A 72 12.59 -1.23 -27.26
N ASP A 73 11.60 -2.02 -26.87
CA ASP A 73 10.54 -2.44 -27.79
C ASP A 73 9.58 -1.30 -28.10
N PHE A 74 9.31 -0.46 -27.10
CA PHE A 74 8.55 0.77 -27.29
C PHE A 74 9.26 1.76 -28.23
N LEU A 75 10.56 2.00 -28.02
CA LEU A 75 11.34 2.85 -28.93
C LEU A 75 11.36 2.31 -30.36
N ARG A 76 11.51 0.99 -30.51
CA ARG A 76 11.46 0.34 -31.81
C ARG A 76 10.10 0.50 -32.49
N ALA A 77 9.01 0.38 -31.71
CA ALA A 77 7.67 0.60 -32.22
C ALA A 77 7.47 2.03 -32.74
N LEU A 78 7.98 3.05 -32.02
CA LEU A 78 7.96 4.43 -32.48
C LEU A 78 8.71 4.64 -33.79
N GLN A 79 9.81 3.94 -34.01
CA GLN A 79 10.61 4.01 -35.26
C GLN A 79 9.84 3.52 -36.51
N TYR A 80 8.85 2.64 -36.35
CA TYR A 80 7.97 2.24 -37.45
C TYR A 80 7.00 3.35 -37.87
N GLY A 81 6.85 4.36 -37.06
CA GLY A 81 6.05 5.55 -37.29
C GLY A 81 4.78 5.60 -36.45
N MET A 82 4.65 6.66 -35.68
CA MET A 82 3.43 6.99 -34.92
C MET A 82 2.86 8.31 -35.45
N PRO A 83 1.62 8.34 -35.96
CA PRO A 83 1.02 9.60 -36.40
C PRO A 83 0.78 10.56 -35.21
N PRO A 84 0.60 11.86 -35.46
CA PRO A 84 0.15 12.78 -34.42
C PRO A 84 -1.11 12.26 -33.75
N THR A 85 -1.01 12.01 -32.45
CA THR A 85 -2.05 11.35 -31.65
C THR A 85 -2.17 12.03 -30.30
N SER A 86 -3.34 12.04 -29.72
CA SER A 86 -3.55 12.34 -28.32
C SER A 86 -4.23 11.17 -27.61
N GLY A 87 -3.82 10.94 -26.38
CA GLY A 87 -4.37 9.91 -25.53
C GLY A 87 -5.06 10.46 -24.29
N ILE A 88 -5.97 9.69 -23.74
CA ILE A 88 -6.61 9.99 -22.44
C ILE A 88 -6.72 8.71 -21.61
N GLY A 89 -6.29 8.79 -20.36
CA GLY A 89 -6.56 7.80 -19.34
C GLY A 89 -7.64 8.29 -18.39
N ILE A 90 -8.66 7.48 -18.14
CA ILE A 90 -9.73 7.77 -17.18
C ILE A 90 -9.73 6.69 -16.12
N GLY A 91 -9.61 7.09 -14.84
CA GLY A 91 -9.67 6.17 -13.72
C GLY A 91 -11.09 5.68 -13.48
N ILE A 92 -11.44 4.50 -14.00
CA ILE A 92 -12.81 3.96 -13.92
C ILE A 92 -13.23 3.75 -12.47
N ASP A 93 -12.37 3.20 -11.62
CA ASP A 93 -12.69 3.03 -10.20
C ASP A 93 -12.96 4.38 -9.51
N ARG A 94 -12.16 5.41 -9.81
CA ARG A 94 -12.39 6.77 -9.29
C ARG A 94 -13.68 7.37 -9.83
N LEU A 95 -14.03 7.11 -11.09
CA LEU A 95 -15.30 7.53 -11.67
C LEU A 95 -16.48 6.86 -10.96
N VAL A 96 -16.40 5.55 -10.70
CA VAL A 96 -17.43 4.81 -9.98
C VAL A 96 -17.57 5.33 -8.55
N MET A 97 -16.44 5.57 -7.84
CA MET A 97 -16.46 6.21 -6.51
C MET A 97 -17.23 7.53 -6.53
N LEU A 98 -16.95 8.37 -7.53
CA LEU A 98 -17.63 9.67 -7.68
C LEU A 98 -19.12 9.51 -7.92
N MET A 99 -19.52 8.60 -8.82
CA MET A 99 -20.92 8.36 -9.18
C MET A 99 -21.74 7.73 -8.05
N THR A 100 -21.10 6.90 -7.22
CA THR A 100 -21.75 6.19 -6.10
C THR A 100 -21.58 6.90 -4.76
N GLY A 101 -20.83 8.01 -4.71
CA GLY A 101 -20.57 8.76 -3.49
C GLY A 101 -19.65 8.04 -2.50
N GLN A 102 -18.88 7.05 -2.96
CA GLN A 102 -17.95 6.30 -2.09
C GLN A 102 -16.64 7.05 -1.88
N THR A 103 -16.07 6.93 -0.69
CA THR A 103 -14.85 7.64 -0.29
C THR A 103 -13.57 6.82 -0.46
N THR A 104 -13.69 5.49 -0.44
CA THR A 104 -12.57 4.56 -0.57
C THR A 104 -12.69 3.69 -1.82
N ILE A 105 -11.57 3.37 -2.44
CA ILE A 105 -11.54 2.53 -3.65
C ILE A 105 -11.96 1.08 -3.36
N GLN A 106 -11.77 0.61 -2.14
CA GLN A 106 -12.13 -0.75 -1.72
C GLN A 106 -13.64 -1.02 -1.84
N GLU A 107 -14.46 0.02 -1.72
CA GLU A 107 -15.92 -0.09 -1.80
C GLU A 107 -16.45 -0.25 -3.22
N VAL A 108 -15.62 0.00 -4.23
CA VAL A 108 -15.98 -0.12 -5.64
C VAL A 108 -15.25 -1.25 -6.36
N LEU A 109 -14.27 -1.89 -5.72
CA LEU A 109 -13.58 -3.06 -6.26
C LEU A 109 -14.29 -4.34 -5.85
N PHE A 110 -14.52 -5.26 -6.80
CA PHE A 110 -15.10 -6.58 -6.50
C PHE A 110 -14.18 -7.44 -5.63
N PHE A 111 -12.86 -7.34 -5.82
CA PHE A 111 -11.84 -8.12 -5.11
C PHE A 111 -10.71 -7.21 -4.64
N PRO A 112 -10.96 -6.36 -3.62
CA PRO A 112 -9.93 -5.48 -3.10
C PRO A 112 -8.82 -6.31 -2.44
N GLN A 113 -7.56 -5.91 -2.66
CA GLN A 113 -6.45 -6.51 -1.94
C GLN A 113 -6.54 -6.10 -0.46
N MET A 114 -6.72 -7.10 0.40
CA MET A 114 -6.73 -6.91 1.85
C MET A 114 -5.37 -7.29 2.42
N ARG A 115 -4.99 -6.65 3.52
CA ARG A 115 -3.81 -7.12 4.26
C ARG A 115 -4.05 -8.55 4.71
N PRO A 116 -3.09 -9.47 4.53
CA PRO A 116 -3.21 -10.80 5.09
C PRO A 116 -3.52 -10.72 6.58
N GLU A 117 -4.48 -11.50 7.05
CA GLU A 117 -4.69 -11.66 8.48
C GLU A 117 -3.39 -12.16 9.10
N LYS A 118 -2.95 -11.52 10.18
CA LYS A 118 -1.83 -12.04 10.96
C LYS A 118 -2.31 -13.36 11.60
N VAL A 119 -1.90 -14.47 11.02
CA VAL A 119 -2.08 -15.78 11.66
C VAL A 119 -1.17 -15.77 12.89
N VAL A 120 -1.77 -15.47 14.03
CA VAL A 120 -1.07 -15.60 15.32
C VAL A 120 -0.94 -17.10 15.59
N LYS A 121 0.28 -17.62 15.44
CA LYS A 121 0.56 -18.99 15.83
C LYS A 121 0.31 -19.10 17.33
N LYS A 122 -0.59 -20.00 17.73
CA LYS A 122 -0.86 -20.31 19.12
C LYS A 122 -0.30 -21.69 19.41
N ASP A 123 0.35 -21.82 20.54
CA ASP A 123 0.72 -23.13 21.04
C ASP A 123 -0.54 -23.88 21.54
N ALA A 124 -0.52 -25.19 21.40
CA ALA A 124 -1.57 -26.05 21.96
C ALA A 124 -1.58 -25.96 23.49
N ALA A 125 -2.73 -26.16 24.12
CA ALA A 125 -2.88 -26.10 25.57
C ALA A 125 -1.91 -27.05 26.30
N ALA A 126 -1.64 -28.21 25.72
CA ALA A 126 -0.70 -29.18 26.26
C ALA A 126 0.68 -28.60 26.60
N LYS A 127 1.21 -27.69 25.78
CA LYS A 127 2.51 -27.06 26.03
C LYS A 127 2.52 -26.15 27.28
N TYR A 128 1.41 -25.51 27.57
CA TYR A 128 1.27 -24.67 28.76
C TYR A 128 1.10 -25.55 30.00
N MET A 129 0.39 -26.70 29.87
CA MET A 129 0.20 -27.69 30.95
C MET A 129 1.51 -28.37 31.34
N GLU A 130 2.43 -28.58 30.38
CA GLU A 130 3.78 -29.05 30.67
C GLU A 130 4.59 -28.13 31.60
N LEU A 131 4.24 -26.83 31.62
CA LEU A 131 4.82 -25.85 32.55
C LEU A 131 4.05 -25.76 33.90
N GLY A 132 3.05 -26.59 34.10
CA GLY A 132 2.23 -26.58 35.33
C GLY A 132 1.05 -25.61 35.29
N ILE A 133 0.78 -24.99 34.13
CA ILE A 133 -0.36 -24.04 33.97
C ILE A 133 -1.65 -24.86 33.84
N ALA A 134 -2.65 -24.54 34.66
CA ALA A 134 -3.95 -25.18 34.56
C ALA A 134 -4.64 -24.87 33.22
N GLU A 135 -5.34 -25.84 32.64
CA GLU A 135 -5.97 -25.76 31.34
C GLU A 135 -6.90 -24.54 31.18
N ASP A 136 -7.66 -24.22 32.23
CA ASP A 136 -8.59 -23.07 32.24
C ASP A 136 -7.89 -21.72 32.09
N TRP A 137 -6.62 -21.62 32.44
CA TRP A 137 -5.81 -20.40 32.31
C TRP A 137 -5.20 -20.20 30.92
N VAL A 138 -5.08 -21.25 30.10
CA VAL A 138 -4.48 -21.14 28.76
C VAL A 138 -5.21 -20.14 27.86
N PRO A 139 -6.55 -20.13 27.77
CA PRO A 139 -7.27 -19.13 26.98
C PRO A 139 -7.07 -17.71 27.51
N VAL A 140 -6.91 -17.53 28.83
CA VAL A 140 -6.68 -16.24 29.47
C VAL A 140 -5.32 -15.69 29.12
N ILE A 141 -4.28 -16.53 29.21
CA ILE A 141 -2.90 -16.22 28.85
C ILE A 141 -2.80 -15.83 27.38
N GLN A 142 -3.43 -16.60 26.49
CA GLN A 142 -3.46 -16.30 25.06
C GLN A 142 -4.22 -14.99 24.75
N LYS A 143 -5.31 -14.70 25.45
CA LYS A 143 -6.02 -13.41 25.33
C LYS A 143 -5.20 -12.24 25.87
N ALA A 144 -4.32 -12.46 26.83
CA ALA A 144 -3.38 -11.45 27.32
C ALA A 144 -2.24 -11.14 26.30
N GLY A 145 -2.15 -11.90 25.21
CA GLY A 145 -1.16 -11.71 24.15
C GLY A 145 -0.02 -12.73 24.14
N TYR A 146 0.05 -13.62 25.11
CA TYR A 146 1.06 -14.67 25.22
C TYR A 146 0.58 -15.93 24.49
N ASN A 147 0.71 -15.92 23.17
CA ASN A 147 0.14 -16.95 22.29
C ASN A 147 1.00 -18.22 22.19
N THR A 148 2.26 -18.12 22.56
CA THR A 148 3.20 -19.25 22.64
C THR A 148 3.88 -19.25 24.00
N VAL A 149 4.36 -20.42 24.41
CA VAL A 149 5.18 -20.57 25.64
C VAL A 149 6.44 -19.68 25.56
N ALA A 150 6.99 -19.50 24.37
CA ALA A 150 8.15 -18.64 24.16
C ALA A 150 7.86 -17.16 24.49
N ASP A 151 6.61 -16.69 24.30
CA ASP A 151 6.24 -15.31 24.60
C ASP A 151 6.29 -14.97 26.10
N MET A 152 6.27 -15.99 26.97
CA MET A 152 6.31 -15.83 28.42
C MET A 152 7.74 -15.90 28.99
N LYS A 153 8.70 -16.43 28.24
CA LYS A 153 10.04 -16.79 28.74
C LYS A 153 10.81 -15.63 29.38
N ASP A 154 10.69 -14.43 28.79
CA ASP A 154 11.45 -13.25 29.23
C ASP A 154 10.54 -12.16 29.89
N VAL A 155 9.32 -12.54 30.24
CA VAL A 155 8.35 -11.62 30.86
C VAL A 155 8.55 -11.57 32.35
N ASN A 156 8.50 -10.34 32.91
CA ASN A 156 8.51 -10.20 34.36
C ASN A 156 7.26 -10.84 34.97
N PRO A 157 7.42 -11.75 35.97
CA PRO A 157 6.29 -12.46 36.60
C PRO A 157 5.18 -11.53 37.15
N GLN A 158 5.54 -10.39 37.70
CA GLN A 158 4.56 -9.40 38.19
C GLN A 158 3.72 -8.83 37.06
N LYS A 159 4.34 -8.56 35.90
CA LYS A 159 3.62 -8.07 34.73
C LYS A 159 2.71 -9.16 34.16
N LEU A 160 3.19 -10.38 33.99
CA LEU A 160 2.39 -11.51 33.51
C LEU A 160 1.17 -11.73 34.42
N HIS A 161 1.38 -11.73 35.73
CA HIS A 161 0.30 -11.83 36.72
C HIS A 161 -0.75 -10.70 36.57
N GLN A 162 -0.31 -9.44 36.42
CA GLN A 162 -1.23 -8.31 36.20
C GLN A 162 -2.05 -8.46 34.92
N ASP A 163 -1.42 -8.86 33.83
CA ASP A 163 -2.05 -9.01 32.52
C ASP A 163 -3.13 -10.11 32.57
N ILE A 164 -2.82 -11.29 33.10
CA ILE A 164 -3.77 -12.40 33.16
C ILE A 164 -4.91 -12.15 34.15
N CYS A 165 -4.63 -11.57 35.32
CA CYS A 165 -5.68 -11.18 36.28
C CYS A 165 -6.57 -10.07 35.73
N GLY A 166 -5.97 -9.12 34.96
CA GLY A 166 -6.72 -8.07 34.25
C GLY A 166 -7.69 -8.65 33.22
N ILE A 167 -7.28 -9.65 32.45
CA ILE A 167 -8.14 -10.35 31.48
C ILE A 167 -9.26 -11.11 32.21
N ASN A 168 -8.93 -11.87 33.28
CA ASN A 168 -9.93 -12.59 34.07
C ASN A 168 -11.04 -11.65 34.57
N LYS A 169 -10.66 -10.51 35.13
CA LYS A 169 -11.59 -9.47 35.63
C LYS A 169 -12.38 -8.84 34.48
N LYS A 170 -11.73 -8.46 33.40
CA LYS A 170 -12.35 -7.78 32.24
C LYS A 170 -13.43 -8.64 31.59
N TYR A 171 -13.19 -9.93 31.46
CA TYR A 171 -14.11 -10.86 30.80
C TYR A 171 -15.00 -11.65 31.76
N LYS A 172 -14.90 -11.39 33.09
CA LYS A 172 -15.71 -12.03 34.17
C LYS A 172 -15.65 -13.56 34.08
N LEU A 173 -14.43 -14.11 33.96
CA LEU A 173 -14.24 -15.54 33.76
C LEU A 173 -14.35 -16.35 35.07
N GLU A 174 -14.44 -15.67 36.23
CA GLU A 174 -14.63 -16.28 37.55
C GLU A 174 -13.55 -17.28 37.96
N LEU A 175 -12.37 -17.22 37.35
CA LEU A 175 -11.24 -18.06 37.73
C LEU A 175 -10.58 -17.54 38.99
N THR A 176 -10.14 -18.42 39.87
CA THR A 176 -9.34 -18.07 41.05
C THR A 176 -7.99 -17.56 40.62
N ASN A 177 -7.67 -16.27 40.88
CA ASN A 177 -6.39 -15.68 40.48
C ASN A 177 -5.22 -16.44 41.13
N PRO A 178 -4.17 -16.77 40.36
CA PRO A 178 -2.94 -17.37 40.91
C PRO A 178 -2.21 -16.35 41.81
N SER A 179 -1.30 -16.81 42.65
CA SER A 179 -0.37 -15.90 43.33
C SER A 179 0.74 -15.46 42.35
N VAL A 180 1.45 -14.35 42.67
CA VAL A 180 2.60 -13.89 41.83
C VAL A 180 3.70 -14.96 41.76
N ASN A 181 3.79 -15.84 42.76
CA ASN A 181 4.80 -16.91 42.80
C ASN A 181 4.39 -18.15 41.99
N ASP A 182 3.12 -18.23 41.56
CA ASP A 182 2.60 -19.34 40.73
C ASP A 182 2.67 -19.01 39.23
N VAL A 183 3.13 -17.84 38.86
CA VAL A 183 3.25 -17.30 37.51
C VAL A 183 4.71 -17.02 37.17
#